data_d6e6a69bfa53d867760ab0f18a5ab0ff
#
_entry.id   d6e6a69bfa53d867760ab0f18a5ab0ff
#
_cell.length_a   1.000
_cell.length_b   1.000
_cell.length_c   1.000
_cell.angle_alpha   90.00
_cell.angle_beta   90.00
_cell.angle_gamma   90.00
#
_symmetry.space_group_name_H-M   'P 1'
#
loop_
_entity.id
_entity.type
_entity.pdbx_description
1 polymer ?
#
loop_
_entity_poly.entity_id
_entity_poly.type
_entity_poly.pdbx_seq_one_letter_code
_entity_poly.pdbx_strand_id
1 'polypeptide(L)'
;MNILSLFPLIPLVMMLGLWISKNTRQIHAVMVAGSSALLALAIYLVFHYLGLREAGATDAMLLTDSVVWYAPLNIHYAVGVDGISVAMLLLSAIIVFTGTFASWQMKSDVKAYFLWFCLLSVGVFGFFITVDLFSMFMFYEVALIPMYLLIGVWGSGRKEYSAMKLTLMLMGGSALLLCGILGIYFGAGAQTMNLHEIAALHNIPLSQQYIWFPMVFVGFGVLGALVPVHTWSPDGHASAPTAVSMLHAGVLMKLGGYGCFRVAMYLMPEAAHELSWIFIILTTISVVYGAFSACVQTDLKYINAYSSVSHCGLVLFAILMMNTTAGTGAILQMLSHGLMTALFFALIGMIYGRTHTRDIRELSGLMKVMPFLAVGYVIAGLANLGLPGLSGFVAEMTIFNGAFMNNDTFHRVVTIIACTSIVITAVYILRVIGRILYGTCRNEAHLKLTDATWDERLTVICLIAAIAGMGTMPLWISDMVSGSVSTIISQLMN
;
A
#
# COMPACT_ATOMS: atom_id res chain seq x y z
N MET A 1 -16.51 15.21 18.19
CA MET A 1 -15.53 14.21 17.73
C MET A 1 -15.70 14.06 16.24
N ASN A 2 -14.65 14.33 15.47
CA ASN A 2 -14.68 14.27 14.01
C ASN A 2 -14.88 12.80 13.57
N ILE A 3 -15.63 12.57 12.49
CA ILE A 3 -15.86 11.24 11.92
C ILE A 3 -14.55 10.52 11.53
N LEU A 4 -13.53 11.27 11.13
CA LEU A 4 -12.22 10.73 10.76
C LEU A 4 -11.51 10.06 11.94
N SER A 5 -11.67 10.60 13.16
CA SER A 5 -11.07 10.01 14.36
C SER A 5 -11.66 8.63 14.72
N LEU A 6 -12.78 8.25 14.12
CA LEU A 6 -13.34 6.90 14.29
C LEU A 6 -12.45 5.82 13.64
N PHE A 7 -11.71 6.15 12.59
CA PHE A 7 -10.84 5.18 11.91
C PHE A 7 -9.73 4.60 12.81
N PRO A 8 -8.92 5.38 13.55
CA PRO A 8 -8.01 4.83 14.53
C PRO A 8 -8.70 4.39 15.83
N LEU A 9 -9.86 4.98 16.18
CA LEU A 9 -10.57 4.66 17.42
C LEU A 9 -11.21 3.26 17.38
N ILE A 10 -11.83 2.86 16.26
CA ILE A 10 -12.46 1.53 16.15
C ILE A 10 -11.44 0.42 16.40
N PRO A 11 -10.26 0.36 15.79
CA PRO A 11 -9.26 -0.66 16.13
C PRO A 11 -8.79 -0.61 17.59
N LEU A 12 -8.72 0.58 18.22
CA LEU A 12 -8.43 0.68 19.66
C LEU A 12 -9.55 0.06 20.51
N VAL A 13 -10.80 0.30 20.16
CA VAL A 13 -11.95 -0.34 20.82
C VAL A 13 -11.94 -1.86 20.58
N MET A 14 -11.58 -2.31 19.37
CA MET A 14 -11.38 -3.75 19.10
C MET A 14 -10.31 -4.34 20.02
N MET A 15 -9.18 -3.65 20.24
CA MET A 15 -8.14 -4.11 21.17
C MET A 15 -8.68 -4.28 22.60
N LEU A 16 -9.50 -3.35 23.09
CA LEU A 16 -10.17 -3.49 24.40
C LEU A 16 -11.13 -4.69 24.42
N GLY A 17 -11.92 -4.85 23.36
CA GLY A 17 -12.80 -6.02 23.20
C GLY A 17 -12.04 -7.35 23.17
N LEU A 18 -10.89 -7.39 22.48
CA LEU A 18 -10.00 -8.56 22.45
C LEU A 18 -9.40 -8.85 23.82
N TRP A 19 -9.03 -7.82 24.58
CA TRP A 19 -8.47 -8.00 25.92
C TRP A 19 -9.45 -8.69 26.88
N ILE A 20 -10.72 -8.34 26.79
CA ILE A 20 -11.80 -8.92 27.59
C ILE A 20 -12.19 -10.33 27.08
N SER A 21 -11.98 -10.63 25.81
CA SER A 21 -12.36 -11.90 25.18
C SER A 21 -11.64 -13.10 25.81
N LYS A 22 -12.38 -14.17 26.10
CA LYS A 22 -11.88 -15.38 26.76
C LYS A 22 -11.67 -16.57 25.82
N ASN A 23 -12.35 -16.59 24.69
CA ASN A 23 -12.31 -17.71 23.74
C ASN A 23 -12.23 -17.22 22.29
N THR A 24 -11.81 -18.11 21.38
CA THR A 24 -11.60 -17.81 19.96
C THR A 24 -12.88 -17.30 19.27
N ARG A 25 -14.05 -17.79 19.66
CA ARG A 25 -15.32 -17.34 19.07
C ARG A 25 -15.60 -15.86 19.37
N GLN A 26 -15.32 -15.40 20.61
CA GLN A 26 -15.45 -13.99 20.99
C GLN A 26 -14.42 -13.14 20.26
N ILE A 27 -13.18 -13.61 20.15
CA ILE A 27 -12.11 -12.92 19.38
C ILE A 27 -12.57 -12.71 17.93
N HIS A 28 -13.04 -13.75 17.24
CA HIS A 28 -13.55 -13.63 15.89
C HIS A 28 -14.76 -12.69 15.79
N ALA A 29 -15.68 -12.72 16.75
CA ALA A 29 -16.85 -11.83 16.78
C ALA A 29 -16.41 -10.35 16.88
N VAL A 30 -15.46 -10.02 17.76
CA VAL A 30 -14.91 -8.66 17.89
C VAL A 30 -14.23 -8.22 16.59
N MET A 31 -13.41 -9.10 16.00
CA MET A 31 -12.69 -8.78 14.77
C MET A 31 -13.64 -8.56 13.58
N VAL A 32 -14.64 -9.42 13.41
CA VAL A 32 -15.63 -9.27 12.34
C VAL A 32 -16.47 -8.01 12.54
N ALA A 33 -16.97 -7.77 13.75
CA ALA A 33 -17.77 -6.58 14.03
C ALA A 33 -16.97 -5.29 13.78
N GLY A 34 -15.74 -5.21 14.28
CA GLY A 34 -14.90 -4.02 14.13
C GLY A 34 -14.43 -3.79 12.71
N SER A 35 -13.95 -4.84 12.02
CA SER A 35 -13.51 -4.70 10.61
C SER A 35 -14.67 -4.40 9.67
N SER A 36 -15.88 -4.95 9.92
CA SER A 36 -17.09 -4.59 9.18
C SER A 36 -17.51 -3.14 9.44
N ALA A 37 -17.41 -2.66 10.68
CA ALA A 37 -17.67 -1.27 11.02
C ALA A 37 -16.70 -0.31 10.31
N LEU A 38 -15.41 -0.65 10.25
CA LEU A 38 -14.39 0.11 9.50
C LEU A 38 -14.71 0.16 8.01
N LEU A 39 -15.09 -0.98 7.42
CA LEU A 39 -15.46 -1.04 6.01
C LEU A 39 -16.71 -0.21 5.72
N ALA A 40 -17.76 -0.32 6.56
CA ALA A 40 -18.95 0.49 6.44
C ALA A 40 -18.67 2.00 6.59
N LEU A 41 -17.80 2.37 7.54
CA LEU A 41 -17.37 3.75 7.74
C LEU A 41 -16.60 4.28 6.52
N ALA A 42 -15.72 3.48 5.92
CA ALA A 42 -14.97 3.86 4.73
C ALA A 42 -15.88 4.05 3.52
N ILE A 43 -16.84 3.15 3.30
CA ILE A 43 -17.85 3.28 2.24
C ILE A 43 -18.71 4.54 2.48
N TYR A 44 -19.17 4.76 3.71
CA TYR A 44 -19.90 5.97 4.06
C TYR A 44 -19.08 7.23 3.77
N LEU A 45 -17.78 7.23 4.14
CA LEU A 45 -16.90 8.37 3.89
C LEU A 45 -16.75 8.69 2.40
N VAL A 46 -16.67 7.67 1.53
CA VAL A 46 -16.62 7.87 0.06
C VAL A 46 -17.87 8.61 -0.41
N PHE A 47 -19.07 8.12 -0.06
CA PHE A 47 -20.31 8.78 -0.49
C PHE A 47 -20.46 10.18 0.11
N HIS A 48 -20.09 10.35 1.37
CA HIS A 48 -20.15 11.65 2.05
C HIS A 48 -19.19 12.66 1.41
N TYR A 49 -17.95 12.23 1.11
CA TYR A 49 -16.96 13.07 0.42
C TYR A 49 -17.43 13.48 -0.98
N LEU A 50 -17.93 12.54 -1.78
CA LEU A 50 -18.47 12.84 -3.11
C LEU A 50 -19.66 13.81 -3.03
N GLY A 51 -20.59 13.59 -2.11
CA GLY A 51 -21.73 14.49 -1.89
C GLY A 51 -21.31 15.92 -1.47
N LEU A 52 -20.26 16.07 -0.65
CA LEU A 52 -19.72 17.40 -0.31
C LEU A 52 -19.10 18.09 -1.54
N ARG A 53 -18.38 17.33 -2.39
CA ARG A 53 -17.82 17.88 -3.64
C ARG A 53 -18.90 18.28 -4.64
N GLU A 54 -19.94 17.49 -4.80
CA GLU A 54 -21.12 17.80 -5.64
C GLU A 54 -21.89 19.01 -5.11
N ALA A 55 -21.94 19.20 -3.79
CA ALA A 55 -22.53 20.37 -3.15
C ALA A 55 -21.68 21.66 -3.29
N GLY A 56 -20.50 21.57 -3.95
CA GLY A 56 -19.66 22.72 -4.26
C GLY A 56 -18.56 23.02 -3.24
N ALA A 57 -18.20 22.08 -2.36
CA ALA A 57 -17.06 22.27 -1.47
C ALA A 57 -15.74 22.25 -2.28
N THR A 58 -14.97 23.36 -2.22
CA THR A 58 -13.74 23.58 -3.00
C THR A 58 -12.46 23.46 -2.16
N ASP A 59 -12.58 23.38 -0.83
CA ASP A 59 -11.42 23.31 0.06
C ASP A 59 -10.50 22.13 -0.28
N ALA A 60 -9.19 22.34 -0.18
CA ALA A 60 -8.19 21.31 -0.46
C ALA A 60 -8.39 20.08 0.43
N MET A 61 -8.72 20.30 1.71
CA MET A 61 -9.06 19.27 2.68
C MET A 61 -10.46 19.47 3.23
N LEU A 62 -11.22 18.37 3.35
CA LEU A 62 -12.54 18.37 3.94
C LEU A 62 -12.53 17.68 5.30
N LEU A 63 -13.58 17.92 6.10
CA LEU A 63 -13.76 17.32 7.42
C LEU A 63 -12.58 17.59 8.37
N THR A 64 -11.99 18.77 8.27
CA THR A 64 -10.83 19.16 9.07
C THR A 64 -11.20 19.39 10.53
N ASP A 65 -10.33 18.96 11.42
CA ASP A 65 -10.40 19.19 12.87
C ASP A 65 -8.98 19.20 13.43
N SER A 66 -8.73 20.01 14.46
CA SER A 66 -7.40 20.16 15.01
C SER A 66 -7.44 20.39 16.51
N VAL A 67 -6.66 19.60 17.25
CA VAL A 67 -6.51 19.72 18.69
C VAL A 67 -5.03 19.79 19.04
N VAL A 68 -4.62 20.78 19.80
CA VAL A 68 -3.23 20.92 20.26
C VAL A 68 -2.84 19.71 21.11
N TRP A 69 -1.80 18.97 20.69
CA TRP A 69 -1.27 17.85 21.45
C TRP A 69 -0.01 18.24 22.24
N TYR A 70 0.93 18.97 21.59
CA TYR A 70 2.16 19.42 22.24
C TYR A 70 2.49 20.86 21.86
N ALA A 71 2.09 21.80 22.70
CA ALA A 71 2.19 23.24 22.45
C ALA A 71 3.63 23.76 22.22
N PRO A 72 4.71 23.27 22.90
CA PRO A 72 6.05 23.82 22.72
C PRO A 72 6.61 23.69 21.30
N LEU A 73 6.20 22.67 20.54
CA LEU A 73 6.56 22.48 19.11
C LEU A 73 5.37 22.71 18.17
N ASN A 74 4.27 23.24 18.68
CA ASN A 74 3.04 23.45 17.93
C ASN A 74 2.58 22.20 17.17
N ILE A 75 2.67 21.03 17.83
CA ILE A 75 2.22 19.75 17.28
C ILE A 75 0.75 19.58 17.60
N HIS A 76 -0.01 19.27 16.56
CA HIS A 76 -1.45 19.10 16.64
C HIS A 76 -1.84 17.67 16.25
N TYR A 77 -2.83 17.11 16.93
CA TYR A 77 -3.64 16.08 16.33
C TYR A 77 -4.58 16.76 15.34
N ALA A 78 -4.12 16.91 14.12
CA ALA A 78 -4.86 17.56 13.05
C ALA A 78 -5.24 16.51 12.01
N VAL A 79 -6.54 16.44 11.70
CA VAL A 79 -7.11 15.50 10.76
C VAL A 79 -7.81 16.21 9.62
N GLY A 80 -7.83 15.59 8.46
CA GLY A 80 -8.51 16.07 7.26
C GLY A 80 -8.37 15.05 6.15
N VAL A 81 -9.28 15.08 5.19
CA VAL A 81 -9.22 14.17 4.03
C VAL A 81 -9.45 14.91 2.73
N ASP A 82 -8.81 14.36 1.71
CA ASP A 82 -9.06 14.67 0.30
C ASP A 82 -9.35 13.37 -0.46
N GLY A 83 -9.50 13.45 -1.77
CA GLY A 83 -9.79 12.27 -2.60
C GLY A 83 -8.73 11.18 -2.50
N ILE A 84 -7.44 11.55 -2.31
CA ILE A 84 -6.36 10.59 -2.15
C ILE A 84 -6.48 9.85 -0.81
N SER A 85 -6.68 10.59 0.28
CA SER A 85 -6.82 10.01 1.62
C SER A 85 -8.06 9.12 1.71
N VAL A 86 -9.20 9.54 1.15
CA VAL A 86 -10.44 8.74 1.12
C VAL A 86 -10.23 7.42 0.37
N ALA A 87 -9.54 7.46 -0.77
CA ALA A 87 -9.20 6.26 -1.54
C ALA A 87 -8.31 5.30 -0.75
N MET A 88 -7.29 5.81 -0.05
CA MET A 88 -6.39 4.99 0.79
C MET A 88 -7.10 4.42 2.01
N LEU A 89 -8.02 5.16 2.64
CA LEU A 89 -8.83 4.66 3.75
C LEU A 89 -9.76 3.53 3.31
N LEU A 90 -10.38 3.65 2.13
CA LEU A 90 -11.21 2.59 1.55
C LEU A 90 -10.39 1.32 1.29
N LEU A 91 -9.22 1.45 0.66
CA LEU A 91 -8.29 0.36 0.44
C LEU A 91 -7.91 -0.34 1.75
N SER A 92 -7.54 0.45 2.76
CA SER A 92 -7.12 -0.06 4.07
C SER A 92 -8.25 -0.83 4.75
N ALA A 93 -9.49 -0.31 4.70
CA ALA A 93 -10.65 -0.95 5.29
C ALA A 93 -10.99 -2.29 4.60
N ILE A 94 -10.92 -2.36 3.27
CA ILE A 94 -11.12 -3.60 2.50
C ILE A 94 -10.07 -4.64 2.90
N ILE A 95 -8.80 -4.23 3.03
CA ILE A 95 -7.72 -5.17 3.35
C ILE A 95 -7.77 -5.62 4.81
N VAL A 96 -8.09 -4.74 5.76
CA VAL A 96 -8.29 -5.13 7.17
C VAL A 96 -9.47 -6.09 7.32
N PHE A 97 -10.58 -5.84 6.62
CA PHE A 97 -11.73 -6.73 6.60
C PHE A 97 -11.37 -8.10 6.03
N THR A 98 -10.81 -8.16 4.82
CA THR A 98 -10.44 -9.43 4.18
C THR A 98 -9.30 -10.14 4.91
N GLY A 99 -8.35 -9.40 5.52
CA GLY A 99 -7.29 -9.94 6.35
C GLY A 99 -7.80 -10.61 7.63
N THR A 100 -8.90 -10.11 8.20
CA THR A 100 -9.57 -10.76 9.34
C THR A 100 -10.03 -12.18 8.98
N PHE A 101 -10.65 -12.36 7.81
CA PHE A 101 -11.07 -13.68 7.35
C PHE A 101 -9.91 -14.55 6.86
N ALA A 102 -8.88 -13.96 6.25
CA ALA A 102 -7.67 -14.69 5.87
C ALA A 102 -6.90 -15.24 7.08
N SER A 103 -7.12 -14.70 8.28
CA SER A 103 -6.55 -15.17 9.55
C SER A 103 -7.50 -16.08 10.35
N TRP A 104 -8.63 -16.48 9.78
CA TRP A 104 -9.68 -17.23 10.51
C TRP A 104 -9.18 -18.56 11.09
N GLN A 105 -8.28 -19.22 10.37
CA GLN A 105 -7.76 -20.53 10.74
C GLN A 105 -6.48 -20.47 11.61
N MET A 106 -6.10 -19.29 12.09
CA MET A 106 -4.95 -19.12 13.00
C MET A 106 -5.19 -19.90 14.31
N LYS A 107 -4.18 -20.68 14.73
CA LYS A 107 -4.28 -21.58 15.89
C LYS A 107 -3.42 -21.15 17.08
N SER A 108 -2.29 -20.47 16.83
CA SER A 108 -1.34 -20.11 17.90
C SER A 108 -1.55 -18.66 18.34
N ASP A 109 -1.71 -18.46 19.65
CA ASP A 109 -1.82 -17.14 20.30
C ASP A 109 -2.71 -16.14 19.56
N VAL A 110 -3.88 -16.59 19.15
CA VAL A 110 -4.85 -15.86 18.30
C VAL A 110 -5.15 -14.47 18.86
N LYS A 111 -5.29 -14.37 20.20
CA LYS A 111 -5.58 -13.10 20.87
C LYS A 111 -4.45 -12.08 20.69
N ALA A 112 -3.21 -12.49 20.96
CA ALA A 112 -2.05 -11.62 20.82
C ALA A 112 -1.83 -11.23 19.35
N TYR A 113 -2.03 -12.16 18.42
CA TYR A 113 -1.95 -11.89 16.99
C TYR A 113 -2.91 -10.78 16.56
N PHE A 114 -4.19 -10.87 16.92
CA PHE A 114 -5.16 -9.86 16.54
C PHE A 114 -4.99 -8.54 17.29
N LEU A 115 -4.44 -8.53 18.51
CA LEU A 115 -4.08 -7.29 19.20
C LEU A 115 -3.03 -6.50 18.39
N TRP A 116 -1.96 -7.16 17.94
CA TRP A 116 -0.94 -6.53 17.11
C TRP A 116 -1.46 -6.15 15.72
N PHE A 117 -2.35 -6.95 15.15
CA PHE A 117 -3.00 -6.63 13.88
C PHE A 117 -3.90 -5.38 13.99
N CYS A 118 -4.62 -5.22 15.09
CA CYS A 118 -5.40 -4.00 15.37
C CYS A 118 -4.49 -2.80 15.57
N LEU A 119 -3.39 -2.91 16.32
CA LEU A 119 -2.45 -1.80 16.52
C LEU A 119 -1.80 -1.36 15.20
N LEU A 120 -1.45 -2.32 14.33
CA LEU A 120 -0.99 -2.03 12.98
C LEU A 120 -2.04 -1.22 12.20
N SER A 121 -3.31 -1.59 12.31
CA SER A 121 -4.42 -0.88 11.67
C SER A 121 -4.58 0.54 12.22
N VAL A 122 -4.40 0.77 13.54
CA VAL A 122 -4.39 2.13 14.13
C VAL A 122 -3.37 3.02 13.43
N GLY A 123 -2.13 2.53 13.28
CA GLY A 123 -1.05 3.28 12.62
C GLY A 123 -1.39 3.63 11.17
N VAL A 124 -1.90 2.65 10.42
CA VAL A 124 -2.26 2.83 9.01
C VAL A 124 -3.39 3.85 8.83
N PHE A 125 -4.50 3.69 9.55
CA PHE A 125 -5.63 4.62 9.44
C PHE A 125 -5.26 6.02 9.95
N GLY A 126 -4.53 6.11 11.07
CA GLY A 126 -4.06 7.37 11.62
C GLY A 126 -3.17 8.14 10.63
N PHE A 127 -2.29 7.44 9.92
CA PHE A 127 -1.41 8.05 8.92
C PHE A 127 -2.19 8.73 7.78
N PHE A 128 -3.23 8.09 7.25
CA PHE A 128 -3.97 8.63 6.11
C PHE A 128 -4.96 9.74 6.44
N ILE A 129 -5.36 9.89 7.71
CA ILE A 129 -6.27 10.98 8.12
C ILE A 129 -5.54 12.21 8.63
N THR A 130 -4.26 12.11 9.00
CA THR A 130 -3.54 13.22 9.61
C THR A 130 -2.94 14.17 8.58
N VAL A 131 -2.98 15.47 8.90
CA VAL A 131 -2.39 16.55 8.11
C VAL A 131 -1.26 17.28 8.84
N ASP A 132 -0.88 16.80 10.01
CA ASP A 132 0.26 17.27 10.79
C ASP A 132 1.46 16.32 10.59
N LEU A 133 2.61 16.87 10.23
CA LEU A 133 3.82 16.09 9.88
C LEU A 133 4.31 15.19 11.01
N PHE A 134 4.31 15.70 12.25
CA PHE A 134 4.78 14.92 13.38
C PHE A 134 3.79 13.82 13.76
N SER A 135 2.50 14.11 13.74
CA SER A 135 1.45 13.13 13.98
C SER A 135 1.47 12.04 12.88
N MET A 136 1.73 12.41 11.62
CA MET A 136 1.93 11.45 10.51
C MET A 136 3.11 10.52 10.79
N PHE A 137 4.25 11.07 11.20
CA PHE A 137 5.42 10.31 11.61
C PHE A 137 5.11 9.36 12.79
N MET A 138 4.41 9.83 13.81
CA MET A 138 3.99 9.02 14.95
C MET A 138 3.14 7.80 14.54
N PHE A 139 2.15 8.00 13.66
CA PHE A 139 1.33 6.90 13.17
C PHE A 139 2.12 5.91 12.31
N TYR A 140 3.10 6.38 11.55
CA TYR A 140 4.05 5.53 10.85
C TYR A 140 4.82 4.61 11.81
N GLU A 141 5.38 5.16 12.90
CA GLU A 141 6.09 4.40 13.92
C GLU A 141 5.18 3.41 14.65
N VAL A 142 3.93 3.80 14.95
CA VAL A 142 2.92 2.91 15.54
C VAL A 142 2.64 1.71 14.63
N ALA A 143 2.68 1.87 13.30
CA ALA A 143 2.49 0.76 12.38
C ALA A 143 3.73 -0.17 12.30
N LEU A 144 4.93 0.35 12.53
CA LEU A 144 6.18 -0.40 12.37
C LEU A 144 6.40 -1.45 13.48
N ILE A 145 6.12 -1.10 14.73
CA ILE A 145 6.32 -1.98 15.89
C ILE A 145 5.55 -3.30 15.77
N PRO A 146 4.24 -3.29 15.46
CA PRO A 146 3.49 -4.53 15.27
C PRO A 146 4.05 -5.43 14.18
N MET A 147 4.59 -4.85 13.11
CA MET A 147 5.16 -5.62 12.00
C MET A 147 6.32 -6.50 12.44
N TYR A 148 7.22 -5.96 13.27
CA TYR A 148 8.32 -6.76 13.84
C TYR A 148 7.80 -7.98 14.59
N LEU A 149 6.83 -7.80 15.46
CA LEU A 149 6.28 -8.86 16.30
C LEU A 149 5.44 -9.87 15.48
N LEU A 150 4.60 -9.37 14.58
CA LEU A 150 3.77 -10.24 13.73
C LEU A 150 4.60 -11.16 12.84
N ILE A 151 5.72 -10.68 12.31
CA ILE A 151 6.63 -11.48 11.48
C ILE A 151 7.49 -12.37 12.39
N GLY A 152 8.08 -11.84 13.44
CA GLY A 152 9.02 -12.56 14.31
C GLY A 152 8.38 -13.72 15.07
N VAL A 153 7.13 -13.55 15.53
CA VAL A 153 6.42 -14.57 16.33
C VAL A 153 5.67 -15.54 15.43
N TRP A 154 4.77 -15.05 14.57
CA TRP A 154 3.86 -15.87 13.76
C TRP A 154 4.33 -16.13 12.32
N GLY A 155 5.46 -15.59 11.94
CA GLY A 155 6.04 -15.80 10.61
C GLY A 155 6.57 -17.21 10.38
N SER A 156 7.04 -17.46 9.16
CA SER A 156 7.58 -18.74 8.70
C SER A 156 8.98 -18.59 8.09
N GLY A 157 9.71 -19.67 7.99
CA GLY A 157 11.06 -19.67 7.43
C GLY A 157 12.06 -18.89 8.29
N ARG A 158 12.86 -18.02 7.67
CA ARG A 158 13.85 -17.17 8.37
C ARG A 158 13.20 -15.93 9.02
N LYS A 159 12.13 -16.13 9.78
CA LYS A 159 11.26 -15.07 10.31
C LYS A 159 11.97 -14.04 11.19
N GLU A 160 12.90 -14.49 12.03
CA GLU A 160 13.66 -13.61 12.93
C GLU A 160 14.59 -12.67 12.14
N TYR A 161 15.32 -13.21 11.19
CA TYR A 161 16.16 -12.44 10.27
C TYR A 161 15.32 -11.42 9.46
N SER A 162 14.22 -11.89 8.92
CA SER A 162 13.33 -11.05 8.09
C SER A 162 12.67 -9.92 8.88
N ALA A 163 12.21 -10.22 10.11
CA ALA A 163 11.66 -9.22 11.02
C ALA A 163 12.70 -8.17 11.41
N MET A 164 13.92 -8.61 11.78
CA MET A 164 15.01 -7.71 12.15
C MET A 164 15.44 -6.84 10.96
N LYS A 165 15.64 -7.43 9.78
CA LYS A 165 16.04 -6.71 8.57
C LYS A 165 15.01 -5.65 8.18
N LEU A 166 13.72 -6.03 8.17
CA LEU A 166 12.61 -5.12 7.89
C LEU A 166 12.63 -3.94 8.88
N THR A 167 12.68 -4.22 10.17
CA THR A 167 12.61 -3.19 11.19
C THR A 167 13.80 -2.24 11.11
N LEU A 168 15.03 -2.75 11.01
CA LEU A 168 16.23 -1.91 10.93
C LEU A 168 16.24 -1.02 9.69
N MET A 169 15.80 -1.54 8.54
CA MET A 169 15.75 -0.73 7.32
C MET A 169 14.65 0.33 7.39
N LEU A 170 13.46 -0.02 7.90
CA LEU A 170 12.38 0.95 8.06
C LEU A 170 12.70 2.00 9.12
N MET A 171 13.33 1.63 10.24
CA MET A 171 13.82 2.59 11.25
C MET A 171 14.90 3.50 10.69
N GLY A 172 15.80 3.00 9.83
CA GLY A 172 16.76 3.84 9.12
C GLY A 172 16.08 4.86 8.21
N GLY A 173 15.02 4.44 7.51
CA GLY A 173 14.16 5.33 6.73
C GLY A 173 13.42 6.35 7.59
N SER A 174 12.86 5.93 8.72
CA SER A 174 12.14 6.82 9.64
C SER A 174 13.07 7.85 10.32
N ALA A 175 14.31 7.48 10.59
CA ALA A 175 15.31 8.42 11.12
C ALA A 175 15.61 9.54 10.09
N LEU A 176 15.77 9.19 8.81
CA LEU A 176 15.90 10.19 7.73
C LEU A 176 14.65 11.07 7.63
N LEU A 177 13.47 10.46 7.74
CA LEU A 177 12.21 11.16 7.71
C LEU A 177 12.07 12.15 8.87
N LEU A 178 12.40 11.74 10.10
CA LEU A 178 12.36 12.61 11.27
C LEU A 178 13.30 13.80 11.12
N CYS A 179 14.55 13.55 10.67
CA CYS A 179 15.50 14.63 10.40
C CYS A 179 14.94 15.61 9.34
N GLY A 180 14.36 15.09 8.27
CA GLY A 180 13.73 15.91 7.24
C GLY A 180 12.54 16.73 7.74
N ILE A 181 11.64 16.14 8.54
CA ILE A 181 10.49 16.83 9.15
C ILE A 181 10.95 17.97 10.07
N LEU A 182 11.93 17.71 10.94
CA LEU A 182 12.49 18.75 11.82
C LEU A 182 13.20 19.83 11.00
N GLY A 183 13.91 19.45 9.93
CA GLY A 183 14.54 20.40 9.01
C GLY A 183 13.52 21.29 8.30
N ILE A 184 12.41 20.74 7.84
CA ILE A 184 11.29 21.50 7.26
C ILE A 184 10.70 22.46 8.30
N TYR A 185 10.41 21.97 9.51
CA TYR A 185 9.82 22.77 10.59
C TYR A 185 10.67 24.00 10.94
N PHE A 186 11.97 23.79 11.17
CA PHE A 186 12.89 24.89 11.50
C PHE A 186 13.22 25.75 10.27
N GLY A 187 13.30 25.15 9.07
CA GLY A 187 13.60 25.84 7.82
C GLY A 187 12.49 26.72 7.31
N ALA A 188 11.24 26.29 7.45
CA ALA A 188 10.07 27.06 7.04
C ALA A 188 9.86 28.30 7.89
N GLY A 189 10.39 28.36 9.12
CA GLY A 189 10.15 29.46 10.05
C GLY A 189 8.69 29.64 10.45
N ALA A 190 7.84 28.70 10.07
CA ALA A 190 6.37 28.78 10.21
C ALA A 190 5.89 28.45 11.63
N GLN A 191 6.72 27.86 12.45
CA GLN A 191 6.36 27.37 13.78
C GLN A 191 5.11 26.47 13.81
N THR A 192 4.86 25.76 12.71
CA THR A 192 3.73 24.84 12.54
C THR A 192 4.19 23.52 11.93
N MET A 193 3.51 22.44 12.29
CA MET A 193 3.68 21.10 11.67
C MET A 193 2.54 20.82 10.67
N ASN A 194 1.60 21.73 10.48
CA ASN A 194 0.52 21.54 9.53
C ASN A 194 1.04 21.65 8.09
N LEU A 195 0.84 20.59 7.33
CA LEU A 195 1.33 20.42 5.98
C LEU A 195 0.83 21.51 5.01
N HIS A 196 -0.43 21.90 5.12
CA HIS A 196 -1.02 22.92 4.26
C HIS A 196 -0.56 24.33 4.62
N GLU A 197 -0.37 24.61 5.89
CA GLU A 197 0.16 25.90 6.35
C GLU A 197 1.61 26.09 5.89
N ILE A 198 2.45 25.03 6.02
CA ILE A 198 3.83 25.07 5.52
C ILE A 198 3.87 25.27 4.01
N ALA A 199 3.04 24.53 3.27
CA ALA A 199 2.97 24.66 1.82
C ALA A 199 2.54 26.06 1.36
N ALA A 200 1.58 26.68 2.06
CA ALA A 200 1.08 28.02 1.73
C ALA A 200 2.12 29.14 1.98
N LEU A 201 3.08 28.92 2.88
CA LEU A 201 4.08 29.93 3.22
C LEU A 201 5.19 30.05 2.16
N HIS A 202 5.48 29.01 1.39
CA HIS A 202 6.59 28.95 0.43
C HIS A 202 7.94 29.48 0.98
N ASN A 203 8.21 29.27 2.26
CA ASN A 203 9.31 29.91 2.97
C ASN A 203 10.57 29.04 3.11
N ILE A 204 10.55 27.79 2.61
CA ILE A 204 11.74 26.92 2.72
C ILE A 204 12.74 27.34 1.64
N PRO A 205 13.91 27.87 2.01
CA PRO A 205 14.91 28.27 1.04
C PRO A 205 15.39 27.08 0.19
N LEU A 206 15.64 27.30 -1.11
CA LEU A 206 16.08 26.24 -2.04
C LEU A 206 17.32 25.48 -1.53
N SER A 207 18.28 26.19 -0.92
CA SER A 207 19.46 25.56 -0.31
C SER A 207 19.13 24.53 0.78
N GLN A 208 18.03 24.73 1.51
CA GLN A 208 17.54 23.80 2.51
C GLN A 208 16.69 22.70 1.87
N GLN A 209 15.89 23.02 0.84
CA GLN A 209 15.13 22.01 0.10
C GLN A 209 16.07 20.94 -0.50
N TYR A 210 17.25 21.28 -0.99
CA TYR A 210 18.24 20.33 -1.49
C TYR A 210 18.75 19.34 -0.43
N ILE A 211 18.66 19.68 0.85
CA ILE A 211 19.04 18.79 1.95
C ILE A 211 17.84 17.93 2.39
N TRP A 212 16.70 18.58 2.64
CA TRP A 212 15.56 17.92 3.26
C TRP A 212 14.72 17.11 2.28
N PHE A 213 14.61 17.54 1.02
CA PHE A 213 13.85 16.78 0.00
C PHE A 213 14.39 15.36 -0.19
N PRO A 214 15.70 15.14 -0.45
CA PRO A 214 16.24 13.78 -0.58
C PRO A 214 16.03 12.94 0.70
N MET A 215 16.18 13.54 1.88
CA MET A 215 15.99 12.83 3.16
C MET A 215 14.55 12.35 3.32
N VAL A 216 13.56 13.22 3.08
CA VAL A 216 12.14 12.88 3.18
C VAL A 216 11.75 11.90 2.07
N PHE A 217 12.18 12.16 0.82
CA PHE A 217 11.84 11.29 -0.31
C PHE A 217 12.44 9.88 -0.16
N VAL A 218 13.71 9.77 0.26
CA VAL A 218 14.33 8.47 0.52
C VAL A 218 13.73 7.82 1.78
N GLY A 219 13.45 8.59 2.83
CA GLY A 219 12.82 8.08 4.05
C GLY A 219 11.48 7.38 3.76
N PHE A 220 10.59 8.01 3.02
CA PHE A 220 9.36 7.39 2.52
C PHE A 220 9.63 6.36 1.43
N GLY A 221 10.62 6.57 0.58
CA GLY A 221 11.05 5.64 -0.46
C GLY A 221 11.54 4.29 0.08
N VAL A 222 12.17 4.27 1.26
CA VAL A 222 12.49 3.01 1.95
C VAL A 222 11.22 2.21 2.17
N LEU A 223 10.17 2.81 2.69
CA LEU A 223 8.87 2.17 2.91
C LEU A 223 8.19 1.78 1.58
N GLY A 224 8.33 2.60 0.55
CA GLY A 224 7.88 2.33 -0.82
C GLY A 224 8.74 1.30 -1.58
N ALA A 225 9.72 0.68 -0.93
CA ALA A 225 10.67 -0.27 -1.51
C ALA A 225 11.44 0.25 -2.74
N LEU A 226 11.90 1.50 -2.68
CA LEU A 226 12.74 2.11 -3.70
C LEU A 226 14.11 1.39 -3.77
N VAL A 227 14.57 1.05 -4.97
CA VAL A 227 15.94 0.56 -5.17
C VAL A 227 16.94 1.70 -4.92
N PRO A 228 18.04 1.46 -4.16
CA PRO A 228 18.56 0.18 -3.66
C PRO A 228 18.07 -0.24 -2.27
N VAL A 229 17.26 0.54 -1.59
CA VAL A 229 16.82 0.32 -0.18
C VAL A 229 15.58 -0.59 -0.05
N HIS A 230 15.29 -1.42 -1.03
CA HIS A 230 14.11 -2.28 -1.13
C HIS A 230 14.26 -3.69 -0.53
N THR A 231 15.49 -4.10 -0.17
CA THR A 231 15.81 -5.53 0.07
C THR A 231 15.11 -6.16 1.29
N TRP A 232 14.55 -5.34 2.18
CA TRP A 232 13.75 -5.77 3.31
C TRP A 232 12.38 -6.32 2.90
N SER A 233 11.82 -5.80 1.79
CA SER A 233 10.45 -6.09 1.36
C SER A 233 10.27 -7.55 0.91
N PRO A 234 11.09 -8.15 0.02
CA PRO A 234 10.95 -9.55 -0.34
C PRO A 234 11.09 -10.51 0.85
N ASP A 235 12.06 -10.29 1.72
CA ASP A 235 12.28 -11.14 2.91
C ASP A 235 11.14 -11.00 3.91
N GLY A 236 10.68 -9.77 4.15
CA GLY A 236 9.56 -9.46 5.04
C GLY A 236 8.27 -10.14 4.59
N HIS A 237 7.91 -9.99 3.32
CA HIS A 237 6.70 -10.61 2.76
C HIS A 237 6.75 -12.13 2.73
N ALA A 238 7.89 -12.71 2.38
CA ALA A 238 8.04 -14.15 2.32
C ALA A 238 7.88 -14.81 3.69
N SER A 239 8.33 -14.14 4.74
CA SER A 239 8.30 -14.65 6.12
C SER A 239 7.00 -14.33 6.86
N ALA A 240 6.30 -13.24 6.53
CA ALA A 240 5.10 -12.79 7.24
C ALA A 240 3.92 -13.78 7.13
N PRO A 241 3.03 -13.85 8.14
CA PRO A 241 1.73 -14.52 8.02
C PRO A 241 0.91 -13.94 6.87
N THR A 242 -0.02 -14.72 6.32
CA THR A 242 -0.78 -14.36 5.12
C THR A 242 -1.45 -13.00 5.20
N ALA A 243 -2.29 -12.76 6.22
CA ALA A 243 -2.99 -11.48 6.35
C ALA A 243 -2.05 -10.31 6.66
N VAL A 244 -0.93 -10.56 7.34
CA VAL A 244 0.11 -9.56 7.56
C VAL A 244 0.79 -9.19 6.23
N SER A 245 1.08 -10.16 5.37
CA SER A 245 1.59 -9.89 4.01
C SER A 245 0.58 -9.11 3.18
N MET A 246 -0.73 -9.43 3.30
CA MET A 246 -1.80 -8.67 2.63
C MET A 246 -1.81 -7.20 3.06
N LEU A 247 -1.79 -6.92 4.36
CA LEU A 247 -1.81 -5.56 4.89
C LEU A 247 -0.50 -4.81 4.61
N HIS A 248 0.62 -5.51 4.72
CA HIS A 248 1.95 -4.94 4.46
C HIS A 248 2.11 -4.51 3.00
N ALA A 249 1.94 -5.43 2.06
CA ALA A 249 2.05 -5.12 0.63
C ALA A 249 0.87 -4.27 0.14
N GLY A 250 -0.32 -4.55 0.65
CA GLY A 250 -1.54 -3.89 0.20
C GLY A 250 -1.66 -2.44 0.66
N VAL A 251 -1.19 -2.10 1.87
CA VAL A 251 -1.39 -0.78 2.47
C VAL A 251 -0.09 -0.13 2.93
N LEU A 252 0.75 -0.81 3.74
CA LEU A 252 1.91 -0.16 4.35
C LEU A 252 2.87 0.42 3.30
N MET A 253 3.18 -0.32 2.25
CA MET A 253 4.05 0.19 1.18
C MET A 253 3.48 1.44 0.49
N LYS A 254 2.15 1.66 0.55
CA LYS A 254 1.49 2.84 -0.02
C LYS A 254 1.69 4.09 0.82
N LEU A 255 1.93 3.95 2.14
CA LEU A 255 2.35 5.08 2.96
C LEU A 255 3.63 5.73 2.39
N GLY A 256 4.54 4.92 1.81
CA GLY A 256 5.73 5.42 1.14
C GLY A 256 5.42 6.30 -0.07
N GLY A 257 4.62 5.80 -1.01
CA GLY A 257 4.21 6.58 -2.20
C GLY A 257 3.38 7.81 -1.83
N TYR A 258 2.45 7.68 -0.88
CA TYR A 258 1.65 8.78 -0.35
C TYR A 258 2.54 9.85 0.28
N GLY A 259 3.50 9.47 1.13
CA GLY A 259 4.41 10.39 1.80
C GLY A 259 5.38 11.07 0.84
N CYS A 260 5.92 10.37 -0.17
CA CYS A 260 6.73 10.99 -1.20
C CYS A 260 5.97 12.08 -1.95
N PHE A 261 4.71 11.82 -2.31
CA PHE A 261 3.90 12.77 -3.06
C PHE A 261 3.39 13.92 -2.18
N ARG A 262 2.78 13.59 -1.02
CA ARG A 262 2.10 14.53 -0.13
C ARG A 262 3.05 15.36 0.73
N VAL A 263 4.23 14.83 1.09
CA VAL A 263 5.17 15.52 1.97
C VAL A 263 6.38 16.00 1.19
N ALA A 264 7.17 15.08 0.59
CA ALA A 264 8.42 15.46 -0.05
C ALA A 264 8.20 16.43 -1.21
N MET A 265 7.37 16.06 -2.19
CA MET A 265 7.15 16.89 -3.39
C MET A 265 6.30 18.11 -3.10
N TYR A 266 5.21 17.97 -2.34
CA TYR A 266 4.28 19.07 -2.07
C TYR A 266 4.89 20.22 -1.26
N LEU A 267 5.80 19.90 -0.30
CA LEU A 267 6.41 20.92 0.55
C LEU A 267 7.71 21.51 -0.01
N MET A 268 8.36 20.81 -0.94
CA MET A 268 9.67 21.20 -1.49
C MET A 268 9.65 21.13 -3.03
N PRO A 269 8.81 21.93 -3.68
CA PRO A 269 8.55 21.84 -5.12
C PRO A 269 9.78 22.14 -5.97
N GLU A 270 10.60 23.14 -5.60
CA GLU A 270 11.78 23.54 -6.36
C GLU A 270 12.82 22.42 -6.38
N ALA A 271 13.18 21.86 -5.22
CA ALA A 271 14.10 20.73 -5.16
C ALA A 271 13.52 19.47 -5.81
N ALA A 272 12.20 19.27 -5.73
CA ALA A 272 11.53 18.17 -6.43
C ALA A 272 11.74 18.29 -7.94
N HIS A 273 11.63 19.47 -8.53
CA HIS A 273 11.91 19.70 -9.95
C HIS A 273 13.35 19.43 -10.31
N GLU A 274 14.30 20.05 -9.60
CA GLU A 274 15.70 19.98 -9.96
C GLU A 274 16.35 18.61 -9.71
N LEU A 275 15.92 17.89 -8.68
CA LEU A 275 16.45 16.56 -8.34
C LEU A 275 15.64 15.39 -8.91
N SER A 276 14.50 15.65 -9.55
CA SER A 276 13.60 14.61 -10.06
C SER A 276 14.31 13.60 -10.97
N TRP A 277 15.21 14.04 -11.82
CA TRP A 277 15.93 13.17 -12.77
C TRP A 277 16.69 12.02 -12.09
N ILE A 278 17.28 12.29 -10.91
CA ILE A 278 17.97 11.25 -10.11
C ILE A 278 16.97 10.19 -9.66
N PHE A 279 15.86 10.63 -9.09
CA PHE A 279 14.84 9.72 -8.57
C PHE A 279 14.06 9.01 -9.68
N ILE A 280 13.86 9.65 -10.84
CA ILE A 280 13.27 9.00 -12.03
C ILE A 280 14.16 7.85 -12.49
N ILE A 281 15.47 8.00 -12.52
CA ILE A 281 16.40 6.91 -12.85
C ILE A 281 16.28 5.78 -11.83
N LEU A 282 16.32 6.09 -10.53
CA LEU A 282 16.23 5.09 -9.47
C LEU A 282 14.88 4.33 -9.50
N THR A 283 13.78 5.03 -9.73
CA THR A 283 12.45 4.42 -9.84
C THR A 283 12.30 3.59 -11.11
N THR A 284 12.85 4.03 -12.23
CA THR A 284 12.91 3.23 -13.48
C THR A 284 13.69 1.94 -13.27
N ILE A 285 14.83 2.01 -12.56
CA ILE A 285 15.58 0.82 -12.16
C ILE A 285 14.73 -0.08 -11.26
N SER A 286 14.00 0.48 -10.29
CA SER A 286 13.11 -0.29 -9.40
C SER A 286 12.05 -1.06 -10.18
N VAL A 287 11.43 -0.42 -11.18
CA VAL A 287 10.40 -1.03 -12.03
C VAL A 287 10.97 -2.23 -12.78
N VAL A 288 12.08 -2.04 -13.49
CA VAL A 288 12.66 -3.09 -14.34
C VAL A 288 13.32 -4.18 -13.50
N TYR A 289 14.12 -3.79 -12.52
CA TYR A 289 14.80 -4.74 -11.62
C TYR A 289 13.81 -5.62 -10.84
N GLY A 290 12.76 -5.02 -10.30
CA GLY A 290 11.72 -5.77 -9.57
C GLY A 290 11.06 -6.83 -10.45
N ALA A 291 10.70 -6.47 -11.69
CA ALA A 291 10.09 -7.39 -12.65
C ALA A 291 11.04 -8.53 -13.05
N PHE A 292 12.31 -8.25 -13.37
CA PHE A 292 13.31 -9.29 -13.68
C PHE A 292 13.60 -10.18 -12.46
N SER A 293 13.67 -9.59 -11.27
CA SER A 293 13.89 -10.36 -10.05
C SER A 293 12.74 -11.35 -9.79
N ALA A 294 11.47 -10.93 -10.04
CA ALA A 294 10.32 -11.82 -9.97
C ALA A 294 10.41 -12.99 -10.97
N CYS A 295 10.97 -12.77 -12.18
CA CYS A 295 11.17 -13.82 -13.18
C CYS A 295 12.07 -14.96 -12.71
N VAL A 296 13.10 -14.69 -11.91
CA VAL A 296 14.08 -15.71 -11.50
C VAL A 296 13.69 -16.44 -10.22
N GLN A 297 12.68 -15.97 -9.50
CA GLN A 297 12.22 -16.62 -8.28
C GLN A 297 11.45 -17.92 -8.54
N THR A 298 11.51 -18.81 -7.57
CA THR A 298 10.77 -20.08 -7.57
C THR A 298 9.77 -20.20 -6.43
N ASP A 299 9.89 -19.40 -5.38
CA ASP A 299 8.93 -19.30 -4.28
C ASP A 299 7.84 -18.27 -4.63
N LEU A 300 6.57 -18.70 -4.53
CA LEU A 300 5.40 -17.86 -4.86
C LEU A 300 5.36 -16.55 -4.10
N LYS A 301 5.74 -16.53 -2.82
CA LYS A 301 5.75 -15.30 -2.02
C LYS A 301 6.86 -14.35 -2.47
N TYR A 302 8.04 -14.85 -2.82
CA TYR A 302 9.13 -14.03 -3.35
C TYR A 302 8.79 -13.47 -4.74
N ILE A 303 8.14 -14.25 -5.61
CA ILE A 303 7.67 -13.76 -6.91
C ILE A 303 6.74 -12.56 -6.72
N ASN A 304 5.73 -12.69 -5.85
CA ASN A 304 4.79 -11.62 -5.59
C ASN A 304 5.43 -10.41 -4.89
N ALA A 305 6.39 -10.65 -3.99
CA ALA A 305 7.11 -9.59 -3.29
C ALA A 305 8.00 -8.75 -4.22
N TYR A 306 8.72 -9.37 -5.16
CA TYR A 306 9.48 -8.63 -6.18
C TYR A 306 8.59 -7.96 -7.20
N SER A 307 7.44 -8.55 -7.55
CA SER A 307 6.38 -7.87 -8.31
C SER A 307 5.94 -6.58 -7.60
N SER A 308 5.80 -6.62 -6.27
CA SER A 308 5.44 -5.44 -5.47
C SER A 308 6.52 -4.35 -5.51
N VAL A 309 7.82 -4.71 -5.53
CA VAL A 309 8.91 -3.74 -5.73
C VAL A 309 8.78 -3.03 -7.07
N SER A 310 8.46 -3.78 -8.14
CA SER A 310 8.25 -3.22 -9.48
C SER A 310 7.07 -2.23 -9.51
N HIS A 311 5.90 -2.65 -9.01
CA HIS A 311 4.71 -1.79 -9.03
C HIS A 311 4.78 -0.59 -8.09
N CYS A 312 5.44 -0.71 -6.93
CA CYS A 312 5.70 0.45 -6.07
C CYS A 312 6.73 1.40 -6.70
N GLY A 313 7.74 0.86 -7.39
CA GLY A 313 8.63 1.65 -8.23
C GLY A 313 7.88 2.44 -9.30
N LEU A 314 6.87 1.82 -9.93
CA LEU A 314 6.02 2.48 -10.93
C LEU A 314 5.16 3.60 -10.32
N VAL A 315 4.69 3.46 -9.09
CA VAL A 315 4.00 4.54 -8.35
C VAL A 315 4.92 5.73 -8.15
N LEU A 316 6.14 5.49 -7.64
CA LEU A 316 7.13 6.55 -7.41
C LEU A 316 7.58 7.19 -8.74
N PHE A 317 7.75 6.40 -9.79
CA PHE A 317 8.01 6.90 -11.15
C PHE A 317 6.90 7.84 -11.62
N ALA A 318 5.64 7.46 -11.43
CA ALA A 318 4.50 8.22 -11.92
C ALA A 318 4.33 9.58 -11.22
N ILE A 319 4.53 9.66 -9.90
CA ILE A 319 4.45 10.95 -9.19
C ILE A 319 5.55 11.92 -9.64
N LEU A 320 6.74 11.40 -9.99
CA LEU A 320 7.87 12.19 -10.47
C LEU A 320 7.69 12.71 -11.90
N MET A 321 6.69 12.24 -12.64
CA MET A 321 6.32 12.83 -13.95
C MET A 321 5.67 14.21 -13.83
N MET A 322 5.30 14.64 -12.63
CA MET A 322 4.81 15.98 -12.27
C MET A 322 3.68 16.50 -13.17
N ASN A 323 2.78 15.64 -13.57
CA ASN A 323 1.54 16.03 -14.24
C ASN A 323 0.33 15.31 -13.66
N THR A 324 -0.84 15.91 -13.78
CA THR A 324 -2.07 15.43 -13.15
C THR A 324 -2.46 14.03 -13.62
N THR A 325 -2.26 13.70 -14.89
CA THR A 325 -2.59 12.38 -15.44
C THR A 325 -1.73 11.29 -14.83
N ALA A 326 -0.40 11.44 -14.82
CA ALA A 326 0.49 10.45 -14.22
C ALA A 326 0.30 10.36 -12.70
N GLY A 327 0.12 11.49 -12.01
CA GLY A 327 -0.18 11.53 -10.58
C GLY A 327 -1.49 10.81 -10.23
N THR A 328 -2.55 11.02 -11.00
CA THR A 328 -3.81 10.27 -10.85
C THR A 328 -3.57 8.78 -11.06
N GLY A 329 -2.83 8.41 -12.11
CA GLY A 329 -2.41 7.04 -12.37
C GLY A 329 -1.63 6.42 -11.21
N ALA A 330 -0.75 7.19 -10.54
CA ALA A 330 -0.01 6.72 -9.38
C ALA A 330 -0.93 6.32 -8.22
N ILE A 331 -1.96 7.13 -7.93
CA ILE A 331 -2.93 6.81 -6.88
C ILE A 331 -3.78 5.60 -7.27
N LEU A 332 -4.24 5.53 -8.52
CA LEU A 332 -4.96 4.37 -9.04
C LEU A 332 -4.08 3.11 -8.97
N GLN A 333 -2.77 3.22 -9.20
CA GLN A 333 -1.83 2.11 -9.06
C GLN A 333 -1.63 1.69 -7.60
N MET A 334 -1.61 2.63 -6.67
CA MET A 334 -1.58 2.29 -5.24
C MET A 334 -2.81 1.45 -4.84
N LEU A 335 -3.99 1.83 -5.32
CA LEU A 335 -5.24 1.10 -5.07
C LEU A 335 -5.23 -0.28 -5.74
N SER A 336 -4.98 -0.30 -7.04
CA SER A 336 -4.98 -1.52 -7.85
C SER A 336 -3.97 -2.54 -7.34
N HIS A 337 -2.72 -2.12 -7.18
CA HIS A 337 -1.66 -2.98 -6.66
C HIS A 337 -1.98 -3.45 -5.23
N GLY A 338 -2.56 -2.58 -4.40
CA GLY A 338 -2.98 -2.95 -3.04
C GLY A 338 -3.97 -4.12 -3.01
N LEU A 339 -5.05 -4.01 -3.78
CA LEU A 339 -6.09 -5.04 -3.88
C LEU A 339 -5.55 -6.34 -4.51
N MET A 340 -4.84 -6.21 -5.63
CA MET A 340 -4.27 -7.33 -6.37
C MET A 340 -3.26 -8.12 -5.56
N THR A 341 -2.35 -7.43 -4.88
CA THR A 341 -1.31 -8.06 -4.07
C THR A 341 -1.90 -8.73 -2.83
N ALA A 342 -2.91 -8.12 -2.21
CA ALA A 342 -3.66 -8.75 -1.12
C ALA A 342 -4.32 -10.06 -1.59
N LEU A 343 -4.93 -10.06 -2.78
CA LEU A 343 -5.52 -11.26 -3.37
C LEU A 343 -4.46 -12.34 -3.63
N PHE A 344 -3.31 -11.98 -4.19
CA PHE A 344 -2.22 -12.94 -4.42
C PHE A 344 -1.70 -13.56 -3.12
N PHE A 345 -1.42 -12.73 -2.09
CA PHE A 345 -0.94 -13.27 -0.81
C PHE A 345 -1.99 -14.14 -0.13
N ALA A 346 -3.28 -13.78 -0.20
CA ALA A 346 -4.36 -14.61 0.30
C ALA A 346 -4.34 -15.98 -0.39
N LEU A 347 -4.34 -16.03 -1.72
CA LEU A 347 -4.35 -17.26 -2.51
C LEU A 347 -3.08 -18.11 -2.28
N ILE A 348 -1.91 -17.48 -2.24
CA ILE A 348 -0.64 -18.17 -1.93
C ILE A 348 -0.68 -18.77 -0.53
N GLY A 349 -1.24 -18.04 0.45
CA GLY A 349 -1.42 -18.55 1.81
C GLY A 349 -2.37 -19.76 1.87
N MET A 350 -3.47 -19.71 1.13
CA MET A 350 -4.45 -20.80 1.04
C MET A 350 -3.84 -22.05 0.35
N ILE A 351 -3.08 -21.86 -0.73
CA ILE A 351 -2.35 -22.95 -1.40
C ILE A 351 -1.33 -23.56 -0.43
N TYR A 352 -0.51 -22.70 0.22
CA TYR A 352 0.50 -23.16 1.16
C TYR A 352 -0.08 -23.90 2.37
N GLY A 353 -1.19 -23.42 2.90
CA GLY A 353 -1.88 -24.10 4.03
C GLY A 353 -2.32 -25.53 3.74
N ARG A 354 -2.48 -25.88 2.45
CA ARG A 354 -2.88 -27.21 1.99
C ARG A 354 -1.70 -28.05 1.48
N THR A 355 -0.81 -27.43 0.69
CA THR A 355 0.28 -28.15 0.01
C THR A 355 1.57 -28.18 0.83
N HIS A 356 1.68 -27.33 1.85
CA HIS A 356 2.89 -27.09 2.66
C HIS A 356 4.14 -26.73 1.86
N THR A 357 3.98 -26.37 0.56
CA THR A 357 5.05 -25.88 -0.30
C THR A 357 4.64 -24.60 -1.04
N ARG A 358 5.63 -23.76 -1.33
CA ARG A 358 5.47 -22.54 -2.13
C ARG A 358 6.36 -22.58 -3.39
N ASP A 359 7.12 -23.67 -3.55
CA ASP A 359 8.01 -23.83 -4.70
C ASP A 359 7.18 -24.22 -5.95
N ILE A 360 7.23 -23.37 -6.97
CA ILE A 360 6.51 -23.58 -8.24
C ILE A 360 6.95 -24.87 -8.96
N ARG A 361 8.10 -25.44 -8.60
CA ARG A 361 8.61 -26.68 -9.20
C ARG A 361 7.90 -27.92 -8.65
N GLU A 362 7.38 -27.83 -7.43
CA GLU A 362 6.69 -28.93 -6.73
C GLU A 362 5.17 -28.88 -6.93
N LEU A 363 4.64 -27.75 -7.44
CA LEU A 363 3.22 -27.53 -7.67
C LEU A 363 2.87 -27.79 -9.14
N SER A 364 1.77 -28.52 -9.39
CA SER A 364 1.25 -28.76 -10.73
C SER A 364 -0.20 -29.26 -10.68
N GLY A 365 -0.99 -28.94 -11.71
CA GLY A 365 -2.35 -29.47 -11.89
C GLY A 365 -3.38 -29.01 -10.86
N LEU A 366 -3.15 -27.91 -10.15
CA LEU A 366 -4.03 -27.43 -9.07
C LEU A 366 -5.43 -27.03 -9.55
N MET A 367 -5.60 -26.72 -10.84
CA MET A 367 -6.92 -26.40 -11.44
C MET A 367 -7.93 -27.55 -11.27
N LYS A 368 -7.44 -28.79 -11.31
CA LYS A 368 -8.31 -29.98 -11.15
C LYS A 368 -8.70 -30.27 -9.70
N VAL A 369 -7.85 -29.87 -8.77
CA VAL A 369 -7.99 -30.19 -7.35
C VAL A 369 -8.67 -29.07 -6.57
N MET A 370 -8.29 -27.83 -6.86
CA MET A 370 -8.76 -26.62 -6.17
C MET A 370 -9.23 -25.58 -7.21
N PRO A 371 -10.34 -25.83 -7.95
CA PRO A 371 -10.77 -25.00 -9.06
C PRO A 371 -11.11 -23.56 -8.64
N PHE A 372 -11.71 -23.34 -7.47
CA PHE A 372 -12.02 -22.00 -7.00
C PHE A 372 -10.77 -21.16 -6.75
N LEU A 373 -9.80 -21.72 -6.01
CA LEU A 373 -8.53 -21.05 -5.76
C LEU A 373 -7.74 -20.80 -7.05
N ALA A 374 -7.77 -21.77 -7.96
CA ALA A 374 -7.09 -21.66 -9.25
C ALA A 374 -7.67 -20.55 -10.13
N VAL A 375 -8.99 -20.45 -10.22
CA VAL A 375 -9.66 -19.35 -10.94
C VAL A 375 -9.33 -18.00 -10.30
N GLY A 376 -9.39 -17.91 -8.97
CA GLY A 376 -8.97 -16.71 -8.23
C GLY A 376 -7.53 -16.31 -8.57
N TYR A 377 -6.61 -17.28 -8.64
CA TYR A 377 -5.21 -17.04 -8.98
C TYR A 377 -5.02 -16.55 -10.42
N VAL A 378 -5.79 -17.08 -11.36
CA VAL A 378 -5.82 -16.59 -12.75
C VAL A 378 -6.30 -15.15 -12.81
N ILE A 379 -7.39 -14.81 -12.11
CA ILE A 379 -7.92 -13.43 -12.08
C ILE A 379 -6.89 -12.47 -11.46
N ALA A 380 -6.26 -12.86 -10.37
CA ALA A 380 -5.18 -12.07 -9.75
C ALA A 380 -4.02 -11.85 -10.74
N GLY A 381 -3.64 -12.89 -11.47
CA GLY A 381 -2.61 -12.80 -12.52
C GLY A 381 -2.98 -11.86 -13.65
N LEU A 382 -4.19 -11.97 -14.15
CA LEU A 382 -4.70 -11.09 -15.23
C LEU A 382 -4.80 -9.62 -14.76
N ALA A 383 -5.14 -9.39 -13.49
CA ALA A 383 -5.13 -8.04 -12.90
C ALA A 383 -3.71 -7.46 -12.83
N ASN A 384 -2.72 -8.30 -12.50
CA ASN A 384 -1.30 -7.92 -12.47
C ASN A 384 -0.73 -7.64 -13.87
N LEU A 385 -1.25 -8.31 -14.89
CA LEU A 385 -0.89 -8.08 -16.28
C LEU A 385 -1.49 -6.79 -16.88
N GLY A 386 -2.32 -6.09 -16.12
CA GLY A 386 -3.04 -4.95 -16.67
C GLY A 386 -4.02 -5.33 -17.77
N LEU A 387 -4.79 -6.41 -17.59
CA LEU A 387 -5.81 -6.79 -18.58
C LEU A 387 -7.00 -5.82 -18.54
N PRO A 388 -7.50 -5.31 -19.70
CA PRO A 388 -8.70 -4.48 -19.75
C PRO A 388 -9.90 -5.10 -19.02
N GLY A 389 -10.62 -4.28 -18.25
CA GLY A 389 -11.71 -4.71 -17.36
C GLY A 389 -11.28 -5.00 -15.91
N LEU A 390 -9.98 -4.99 -15.62
CA LEU A 390 -9.43 -5.11 -14.27
C LEU A 390 -8.65 -3.84 -13.89
N SER A 391 -8.49 -3.61 -12.59
CA SER A 391 -7.94 -2.36 -12.04
C SER A 391 -6.53 -2.01 -12.52
N GLY A 392 -5.68 -3.03 -12.78
CA GLY A 392 -4.30 -2.83 -13.23
C GLY A 392 -4.20 -2.08 -14.56
N PHE A 393 -5.07 -2.41 -15.52
CA PHE A 393 -5.10 -1.74 -16.81
C PHE A 393 -5.34 -0.24 -16.70
N VAL A 394 -6.36 0.14 -15.92
CA VAL A 394 -6.73 1.54 -15.74
C VAL A 394 -5.57 2.34 -15.15
N ALA A 395 -4.93 1.79 -14.13
CA ALA A 395 -3.82 2.44 -13.45
C ALA A 395 -2.59 2.59 -14.36
N GLU A 396 -2.12 1.50 -14.98
CA GLU A 396 -0.91 1.51 -15.81
C GLU A 396 -1.09 2.35 -17.07
N MET A 397 -2.23 2.24 -17.74
CA MET A 397 -2.53 3.07 -18.93
C MET A 397 -2.54 4.56 -18.57
N THR A 398 -3.11 4.93 -17.42
CA THR A 398 -3.13 6.32 -16.97
C THR A 398 -1.72 6.82 -16.67
N ILE A 399 -0.88 6.00 -16.01
CA ILE A 399 0.53 6.33 -15.74
C ILE A 399 1.30 6.56 -17.03
N PHE A 400 1.30 5.59 -17.93
CA PHE A 400 2.11 5.68 -19.14
C PHE A 400 1.61 6.78 -20.09
N ASN A 401 0.29 6.97 -20.18
CA ASN A 401 -0.26 8.10 -20.94
C ASN A 401 0.24 9.43 -20.36
N GLY A 402 0.15 9.62 -19.04
CA GLY A 402 0.67 10.83 -18.37
C GLY A 402 2.17 11.00 -18.54
N ALA A 403 2.95 9.92 -18.43
CA ALA A 403 4.40 9.98 -18.60
C ALA A 403 4.82 10.38 -20.03
N PHE A 404 4.08 9.92 -21.07
CA PHE A 404 4.31 10.33 -22.46
C PHE A 404 3.86 11.75 -22.78
N MET A 405 3.06 12.41 -21.93
CA MET A 405 2.71 13.82 -22.09
C MET A 405 3.90 14.75 -21.91
N ASN A 406 4.95 14.32 -21.21
CA ASN A 406 6.22 15.04 -21.10
C ASN A 406 6.98 14.95 -22.44
N ASN A 407 7.25 16.12 -23.04
CA ASN A 407 7.73 16.20 -24.42
C ASN A 407 9.24 16.06 -24.60
N ASP A 408 10.02 16.03 -23.51
CA ASP A 408 11.48 15.93 -23.58
C ASP A 408 11.97 14.48 -23.78
N THR A 409 13.16 14.36 -24.35
CA THR A 409 13.75 13.05 -24.68
C THR A 409 14.01 12.18 -23.48
N PHE A 410 14.43 12.77 -22.34
CA PHE A 410 14.72 12.04 -21.12
C PHE A 410 13.49 11.29 -20.60
N HIS A 411 12.36 12.00 -20.40
CA HIS A 411 11.13 11.39 -19.90
C HIS A 411 10.58 10.33 -20.87
N ARG A 412 10.67 10.54 -22.18
CA ARG A 412 10.26 9.54 -23.18
C ARG A 412 11.09 8.27 -23.10
N VAL A 413 12.42 8.39 -23.01
CA VAL A 413 13.32 7.23 -22.91
C VAL A 413 13.07 6.43 -21.63
N VAL A 414 13.01 7.07 -20.48
CA VAL A 414 12.74 6.37 -19.21
C VAL A 414 11.35 5.73 -19.18
N THR A 415 10.34 6.36 -19.81
CA THR A 415 8.99 5.80 -19.94
C THR A 415 9.00 4.53 -20.82
N ILE A 416 9.70 4.55 -21.94
CA ILE A 416 9.83 3.35 -22.81
C ILE A 416 10.53 2.22 -22.05
N ILE A 417 11.57 2.52 -21.28
CA ILE A 417 12.26 1.54 -20.45
C ILE A 417 11.30 0.99 -19.38
N ALA A 418 10.54 1.84 -18.68
CA ALA A 418 9.57 1.41 -17.69
C ALA A 418 8.45 0.54 -18.30
N CYS A 419 7.97 0.85 -19.52
CA CYS A 419 6.98 0.06 -20.24
C CYS A 419 7.43 -1.39 -20.51
N THR A 420 8.74 -1.66 -20.59
CA THR A 420 9.24 -3.03 -20.78
C THR A 420 8.85 -3.96 -19.62
N SER A 421 8.60 -3.41 -18.43
CA SER A 421 8.15 -4.18 -17.27
C SER A 421 6.83 -4.91 -17.50
N ILE A 422 5.93 -4.39 -18.35
CA ILE A 422 4.65 -5.02 -18.69
C ILE A 422 4.90 -6.40 -19.35
N VAL A 423 5.84 -6.44 -20.30
CA VAL A 423 6.18 -7.71 -20.97
C VAL A 423 6.82 -8.69 -19.99
N ILE A 424 7.72 -8.20 -19.14
CA ILE A 424 8.40 -9.03 -18.13
C ILE A 424 7.39 -9.59 -17.13
N THR A 425 6.41 -8.76 -16.71
CA THR A 425 5.29 -9.17 -15.84
C THR A 425 4.48 -10.28 -16.50
N ALA A 426 4.15 -10.15 -17.78
CA ALA A 426 3.47 -11.20 -18.53
C ALA A 426 4.24 -12.52 -18.51
N VAL A 427 5.54 -12.47 -18.71
CA VAL A 427 6.40 -13.67 -18.70
C VAL A 427 6.32 -14.41 -17.37
N TYR A 428 6.56 -13.74 -16.22
CA TYR A 428 6.59 -14.48 -14.96
C TYR A 428 5.20 -14.89 -14.48
N ILE A 429 4.16 -14.08 -14.69
CA ILE A 429 2.79 -14.43 -14.30
C ILE A 429 2.28 -15.63 -15.09
N LEU A 430 2.35 -15.59 -16.43
CA LEU A 430 1.87 -16.67 -17.28
C LEU A 430 2.67 -17.95 -17.07
N ARG A 431 3.98 -17.84 -16.83
CA ARG A 431 4.83 -18.98 -16.45
C ARG A 431 4.35 -19.64 -15.16
N VAL A 432 4.07 -18.85 -14.13
CA VAL A 432 3.61 -19.38 -12.83
C VAL A 432 2.25 -20.04 -12.99
N ILE A 433 1.27 -19.34 -13.60
CA ILE A 433 -0.08 -19.86 -13.87
C ILE A 433 0.01 -21.19 -14.65
N GLY A 434 0.78 -21.20 -15.74
CA GLY A 434 0.96 -22.39 -16.57
C GLY A 434 1.52 -23.57 -15.79
N ARG A 435 2.49 -23.30 -14.91
CA ARG A 435 3.22 -24.33 -14.19
C ARG A 435 2.44 -24.92 -13.01
N ILE A 436 1.79 -24.07 -12.20
CA ILE A 436 1.13 -24.54 -10.96
C ILE A 436 -0.30 -25.01 -11.19
N LEU A 437 -1.03 -24.42 -12.15
CA LEU A 437 -2.45 -24.70 -12.32
C LEU A 437 -2.74 -25.77 -13.36
N TYR A 438 -1.97 -25.82 -14.45
CA TYR A 438 -2.23 -26.72 -15.58
C TYR A 438 -1.38 -28.00 -15.52
N GLY A 439 -1.74 -28.96 -16.36
CA GLY A 439 -1.08 -30.25 -16.47
C GLY A 439 -1.63 -31.33 -15.54
N THR A 440 -0.85 -32.39 -15.35
CA THR A 440 -1.16 -33.48 -14.40
C THR A 440 -0.62 -33.14 -13.02
N CYS A 441 -1.38 -33.44 -11.98
CA CYS A 441 -0.91 -33.32 -10.61
C CYS A 441 0.18 -34.39 -10.37
N ARG A 442 1.42 -33.95 -10.19
CA ARG A 442 2.59 -34.84 -10.03
C ARG A 442 2.68 -35.44 -8.63
N ASN A 443 2.16 -34.77 -7.64
CA ASN A 443 2.18 -35.21 -6.26
C ASN A 443 0.82 -35.84 -5.91
N GLU A 444 0.79 -37.17 -5.70
CA GLU A 444 -0.43 -37.89 -5.36
C GLU A 444 -1.10 -37.40 -4.06
N ALA A 445 -0.30 -36.91 -3.11
CA ALA A 445 -0.83 -36.31 -1.88
C ALA A 445 -1.72 -35.08 -2.15
N HIS A 446 -1.42 -34.32 -3.22
CA HIS A 446 -2.19 -33.14 -3.60
C HIS A 446 -3.55 -33.49 -4.22
N LEU A 447 -3.77 -34.71 -4.73
CA LEU A 447 -5.05 -35.13 -5.31
C LEU A 447 -6.20 -35.18 -4.31
N LYS A 448 -5.89 -35.30 -3.00
CA LYS A 448 -6.88 -35.39 -1.92
C LYS A 448 -7.15 -34.03 -1.22
N LEU A 449 -6.54 -32.96 -1.67
CA LEU A 449 -6.71 -31.63 -1.07
C LEU A 449 -8.12 -31.08 -1.32
N THR A 450 -8.62 -30.33 -0.35
CA THR A 450 -9.92 -29.66 -0.44
C THR A 450 -9.77 -28.26 -1.02
N ASP A 451 -10.79 -27.80 -1.74
CA ASP A 451 -10.85 -26.42 -2.24
C ASP A 451 -11.16 -25.42 -1.11
N ALA A 452 -11.34 -24.15 -1.45
CA ALA A 452 -11.52 -23.03 -0.52
C ALA A 452 -12.69 -23.24 0.46
N THR A 453 -12.44 -22.90 1.72
CA THR A 453 -13.45 -22.81 2.79
C THR A 453 -14.28 -21.53 2.63
N TRP A 454 -15.35 -21.37 3.41
CA TRP A 454 -16.26 -20.22 3.29
C TRP A 454 -15.57 -18.87 3.59
N ASP A 455 -14.72 -18.83 4.59
CA ASP A 455 -13.92 -17.66 5.00
C ASP A 455 -12.92 -17.23 3.91
N GLU A 456 -12.28 -18.23 3.30
CA GLU A 456 -11.38 -18.03 2.17
C GLU A 456 -12.14 -17.53 0.93
N ARG A 457 -13.30 -18.12 0.61
CA ARG A 457 -14.14 -17.67 -0.51
C ARG A 457 -14.60 -16.24 -0.34
N LEU A 458 -15.00 -15.84 0.86
CA LEU A 458 -15.40 -14.47 1.16
C LEU A 458 -14.24 -13.50 0.88
N THR A 459 -13.04 -13.81 1.37
CA THR A 459 -11.83 -13.00 1.13
C THR A 459 -11.57 -12.83 -0.37
N VAL A 460 -11.56 -13.92 -1.12
CA VAL A 460 -11.26 -13.91 -2.56
C VAL A 460 -12.33 -13.16 -3.35
N ILE A 461 -13.61 -13.40 -3.07
CA ILE A 461 -14.73 -12.75 -3.77
C ILE A 461 -14.74 -11.24 -3.51
N CYS A 462 -14.54 -10.81 -2.26
CA CYS A 462 -14.48 -9.38 -1.93
C CYS A 462 -13.36 -8.66 -2.67
N LEU A 463 -12.16 -9.25 -2.70
CA LEU A 463 -11.02 -8.65 -3.40
C LEU A 463 -11.19 -8.63 -4.93
N ILE A 464 -11.71 -9.73 -5.50
CA ILE A 464 -12.03 -9.79 -6.94
C ILE A 464 -13.10 -8.76 -7.31
N ALA A 465 -14.16 -8.63 -6.50
CA ALA A 465 -15.22 -7.65 -6.73
C ALA A 465 -14.68 -6.22 -6.70
N ALA A 466 -13.78 -5.89 -5.78
CA ALA A 466 -13.13 -4.58 -5.72
C ALA A 466 -12.23 -4.33 -6.95
N ILE A 467 -11.42 -5.31 -7.37
CA ILE A 467 -10.55 -5.23 -8.55
C ILE A 467 -11.38 -5.04 -9.83
N ALA A 468 -12.43 -5.83 -10.00
CA ALA A 468 -13.31 -5.75 -11.17
C ALA A 468 -14.15 -4.45 -11.16
N GLY A 469 -14.67 -4.05 -10.02
CA GLY A 469 -15.41 -2.79 -9.86
C GLY A 469 -14.56 -1.56 -10.25
N MET A 470 -13.33 -1.51 -9.78
CA MET A 470 -12.39 -0.45 -10.18
C MET A 470 -11.99 -0.52 -11.66
N GLY A 471 -11.89 -1.73 -12.23
CA GLY A 471 -11.51 -1.91 -13.62
C GLY A 471 -12.65 -1.64 -14.63
N THR A 472 -13.91 -1.89 -14.24
CA THR A 472 -15.08 -1.70 -15.12
C THR A 472 -15.72 -0.33 -14.97
N MET A 473 -15.62 0.29 -13.80
CA MET A 473 -16.20 1.60 -13.50
C MET A 473 -15.13 2.54 -12.90
N PRO A 474 -14.06 2.89 -13.64
CA PRO A 474 -12.93 3.64 -13.06
C PRO A 474 -13.23 5.12 -12.85
N LEU A 475 -14.20 5.72 -13.52
CA LEU A 475 -14.39 7.18 -13.58
C LEU A 475 -14.65 7.79 -12.20
N TRP A 476 -15.53 7.20 -11.39
CA TRP A 476 -15.86 7.76 -10.08
C TRP A 476 -14.65 7.90 -9.15
N ILE A 477 -13.74 6.93 -9.18
CA ILE A 477 -12.53 6.95 -8.36
C ILE A 477 -11.44 7.82 -8.97
N SER A 478 -11.32 7.81 -10.30
CA SER A 478 -10.41 8.68 -11.03
C SER A 478 -10.76 10.15 -10.82
N ASP A 479 -12.03 10.52 -10.93
CA ASP A 479 -12.51 11.89 -10.74
C ASP A 479 -12.37 12.34 -9.26
N MET A 480 -12.66 11.45 -8.32
CA MET A 480 -12.46 11.70 -6.89
C MET A 480 -11.00 12.05 -6.56
N VAL A 481 -10.06 11.34 -7.20
CA VAL A 481 -8.62 11.48 -6.93
C VAL A 481 -8.01 12.64 -7.71
N SER A 482 -8.39 12.86 -8.97
CA SER A 482 -7.77 13.82 -9.88
C SER A 482 -7.82 15.26 -9.36
N GLY A 483 -8.89 15.66 -8.69
CA GLY A 483 -9.00 16.97 -8.07
C GLY A 483 -7.94 17.22 -6.99
N SER A 484 -7.69 16.22 -6.14
CA SER A 484 -6.67 16.30 -5.09
C SER A 484 -5.25 16.23 -5.65
N VAL A 485 -5.03 15.43 -6.69
CA VAL A 485 -3.75 15.37 -7.40
C VAL A 485 -3.46 16.71 -8.08
N SER A 486 -4.46 17.34 -8.72
CA SER A 486 -4.27 18.64 -9.38
C SER A 486 -3.86 19.73 -8.39
N THR A 487 -4.35 19.68 -7.16
CA THR A 487 -3.92 20.62 -6.10
C THR A 487 -2.44 20.47 -5.77
N ILE A 488 -1.94 19.24 -5.65
CA ILE A 488 -0.50 18.98 -5.41
C ILE A 488 0.32 19.41 -6.62
N ILE A 489 -0.11 19.05 -7.83
CA ILE A 489 0.63 19.39 -9.05
C ILE A 489 0.63 20.91 -9.29
N SER A 490 -0.45 21.63 -9.02
CA SER A 490 -0.46 23.10 -9.13
C SER A 490 0.56 23.76 -8.18
N GLN A 491 0.73 23.21 -6.98
CA GLN A 491 1.79 23.65 -6.05
C GLN A 491 3.20 23.40 -6.59
N LEU A 492 3.40 22.30 -7.31
CA LEU A 492 4.68 21.97 -7.94
C LEU A 492 5.01 22.88 -9.15
N MET A 493 3.99 23.43 -9.79
CA MET A 493 4.16 24.26 -11.01
C MET A 493 4.29 25.76 -10.70
N ASN A 494 4.01 26.20 -9.49
CA ASN A 494 4.16 27.57 -9.01
C ASN A 494 5.54 27.79 -8.39
#